data_c8ff57db85ae1837e7c9d81cc1e3d850
#
_entry.id   c8ff57db85ae1837e7c9d81cc1e3d850
#
_cell.length_a   1.000
_cell.length_b   1.000
_cell.length_c   1.000
_cell.angle_alpha   90.00
_cell.angle_beta   90.00
_cell.angle_gamma   90.00
#
_symmetry.space_group_name_H-M   'P 1'
#
loop_
_entity.id
_entity.type
_entity.pdbx_description
1 polymer ?
#
loop_
_entity_poly.entity_id
_entity_poly.type
_entity_poly.pdbx_seq_one_letter_code
_entity_poly.pdbx_strand_id
1 'polypeptide(L)'
;MKPLSVRISGFGGQGIILAGLLLGNAAVRKGNVYAVQTQSYGSEARGGECQSELIISDKPINSPTTRYKDILICFFQSALDKYLSTLKKTGILIVDPKLVTKIPPIEANIYQVPATETAIKLGNRIAANMVVLGFLQKFINMINKEDLRGVIASMVPKKFININLKAFDAGVHFAEDLEITMEDIG
;
A
#
# COMPACT_ATOMS: atom_id res chain seq x y z
N MET A 1 5.44 19.25 -6.46
CA MET A 1 4.72 18.67 -5.29
C MET A 1 5.73 18.19 -4.28
N LYS A 2 5.35 18.03 -3.00
CA LYS A 2 6.23 17.34 -2.03
C LYS A 2 6.32 15.85 -2.41
N PRO A 3 7.51 15.21 -2.26
CA PRO A 3 7.62 13.77 -2.44
C PRO A 3 6.67 13.03 -1.49
N LEU A 4 5.94 12.04 -2.01
CA LEU A 4 5.09 11.16 -1.24
C LEU A 4 5.88 9.93 -0.81
N SER A 5 5.86 9.61 0.48
CA SER A 5 6.54 8.45 1.05
C SER A 5 5.54 7.44 1.62
N VAL A 6 5.62 6.21 1.14
CA VAL A 6 4.74 5.10 1.52
C VAL A 6 5.58 3.97 2.10
N ARG A 7 5.14 3.40 3.22
CA ARG A 7 5.67 2.13 3.73
C ARG A 7 4.56 1.10 3.77
N ILE A 8 4.83 -0.07 3.18
CA ILE A 8 3.99 -1.25 3.27
C ILE A 8 4.76 -2.29 4.08
N SER A 9 4.18 -2.79 5.15
CA SER A 9 4.83 -3.71 6.06
C SER A 9 3.93 -4.88 6.45
N GLY A 10 4.52 -6.07 6.54
CA GLY A 10 3.83 -7.31 6.85
C GLY A 10 4.80 -8.49 6.92
N PHE A 11 4.30 -9.67 6.58
CA PHE A 11 5.10 -10.91 6.51
C PHE A 11 5.36 -11.36 5.07
N GLY A 12 6.41 -12.13 4.91
CA GLY A 12 6.70 -12.85 3.67
C GLY A 12 5.50 -13.71 3.24
N GLY A 13 5.18 -13.67 1.94
CA GLY A 13 4.00 -14.34 1.37
C GLY A 13 2.74 -13.48 1.29
N GLN A 14 2.68 -12.31 1.94
CA GLN A 14 1.54 -11.37 1.83
C GLN A 14 1.63 -10.45 0.61
N GLY A 15 2.67 -10.57 -0.23
CA GLY A 15 2.84 -9.75 -1.43
C GLY A 15 3.23 -8.29 -1.15
N ILE A 16 3.88 -8.02 -0.02
CA ILE A 16 4.29 -6.68 0.44
C ILE A 16 5.23 -6.01 -0.57
N ILE A 17 6.27 -6.72 -1.00
CA ILE A 17 7.25 -6.21 -1.96
C ILE A 17 6.61 -6.00 -3.34
N LEU A 18 5.77 -6.94 -3.76
CA LEU A 18 5.02 -6.83 -5.02
C LEU A 18 4.12 -5.58 -5.01
N ALA A 19 3.44 -5.30 -3.91
CA ALA A 19 2.58 -4.12 -3.80
C ALA A 19 3.36 -2.82 -4.04
N GLY A 20 4.55 -2.67 -3.44
CA GLY A 20 5.41 -1.51 -3.69
C GLY A 20 5.90 -1.43 -5.14
N LEU A 21 6.27 -2.58 -5.75
CA LEU A 21 6.68 -2.64 -7.15
C LEU A 21 5.55 -2.20 -8.10
N LEU A 22 4.33 -2.66 -7.85
CA LEU A 22 3.17 -2.30 -8.66
C LEU A 22 2.88 -0.79 -8.59
N LEU A 23 2.92 -0.21 -7.38
CA LEU A 23 2.75 1.23 -7.18
C LEU A 23 3.83 2.04 -7.89
N GLY A 24 5.09 1.69 -7.70
CA GLY A 24 6.22 2.39 -8.32
C GLY A 24 6.16 2.34 -9.84
N ASN A 25 5.85 1.17 -10.42
CA ASN A 25 5.68 1.01 -11.87
C ASN A 25 4.48 1.81 -12.40
N ALA A 26 3.37 1.86 -11.66
CA ALA A 26 2.22 2.66 -12.07
C ALA A 26 2.52 4.16 -12.03
N ALA A 27 3.25 4.63 -11.02
CA ALA A 27 3.62 6.04 -10.89
C ALA A 27 4.43 6.54 -12.09
N VAL A 28 5.43 5.77 -12.53
CA VAL A 28 6.32 6.19 -13.62
C VAL A 28 5.68 6.12 -15.02
N ARG A 29 4.53 5.45 -15.18
CA ARG A 29 3.82 5.38 -16.47
C ARG A 29 3.35 6.73 -17.00
N LYS A 30 3.04 7.67 -16.11
CA LYS A 30 2.60 9.03 -16.51
C LYS A 30 3.68 9.85 -17.21
N GLY A 31 4.96 9.42 -17.17
CA GLY A 31 6.08 10.29 -17.51
C GLY A 31 6.25 11.42 -16.48
N ASN A 32 7.41 12.00 -16.41
CA ASN A 32 7.74 13.10 -15.47
C ASN A 32 7.45 12.79 -13.99
N VAL A 33 7.36 11.51 -13.61
CA VAL A 33 7.26 11.05 -12.23
C VAL A 33 8.40 10.09 -11.96
N TYR A 34 9.06 10.29 -10.84
CA TYR A 34 10.16 9.47 -10.34
C TYR A 34 9.64 8.58 -9.20
N ALA A 35 10.07 7.35 -9.16
CA ALA A 35 9.77 6.43 -8.07
C ALA A 35 11.03 5.67 -7.66
N VAL A 36 11.27 5.58 -6.36
CA VAL A 36 12.35 4.76 -5.79
C VAL A 36 11.75 3.84 -4.76
N GLN A 37 12.02 2.54 -4.91
CA GLN A 37 11.61 1.52 -3.93
C GLN A 37 12.84 0.94 -3.25
N THR A 38 12.76 0.83 -1.92
CA THR A 38 13.65 0.00 -1.12
C THR A 38 12.86 -1.12 -0.47
N GLN A 39 13.53 -2.23 -0.21
CA GLN A 39 12.91 -3.40 0.41
C GLN A 39 13.83 -3.95 1.50
N SER A 40 13.23 -4.47 2.55
CA SER A 40 13.95 -5.14 3.62
C SER A 40 13.20 -6.41 4.01
N TYR A 41 13.97 -7.44 4.26
CA TYR A 41 13.49 -8.72 4.77
C TYR A 41 14.04 -8.91 6.17
N GLY A 42 13.27 -9.53 7.05
CA GLY A 42 13.76 -9.99 8.35
C GLY A 42 14.84 -11.06 8.18
N SER A 43 15.54 -11.32 9.27
CA SER A 43 16.61 -12.33 9.32
C SER A 43 16.14 -13.79 9.16
N GLU A 44 14.84 -14.01 9.16
CA GLU A 44 14.26 -15.35 9.02
C GLU A 44 14.30 -15.83 7.56
N ALA A 45 14.67 -17.09 7.37
CA ALA A 45 14.83 -17.69 6.04
C ALA A 45 13.52 -17.78 5.23
N ARG A 46 12.36 -17.86 5.88
CA ARG A 46 11.02 -17.86 5.26
C ARG A 46 9.98 -17.26 6.19
N GLY A 47 9.02 -16.52 5.64
CA GLY A 47 7.84 -16.02 6.37
C GLY A 47 8.13 -14.92 7.39
N GLY A 48 9.36 -14.40 7.46
CA GLY A 48 9.74 -13.32 8.36
C GLY A 48 9.12 -11.98 7.99
N GLU A 49 9.29 -10.99 8.87
CA GLU A 49 8.86 -9.62 8.62
C GLU A 49 9.49 -9.09 7.33
N CYS A 50 8.70 -8.41 6.53
CA CYS A 50 9.21 -7.71 5.35
C CYS A 50 8.54 -6.35 5.21
N GLN A 51 9.25 -5.46 4.57
CA GLN A 51 8.73 -4.13 4.26
C GLN A 51 9.16 -3.68 2.86
N SER A 52 8.33 -2.85 2.27
CA SER A 52 8.61 -2.10 1.06
C SER A 52 8.40 -0.62 1.35
N GLU A 53 9.40 0.19 1.09
CA GLU A 53 9.30 1.64 1.14
C GLU A 53 9.32 2.19 -0.28
N LEU A 54 8.43 3.13 -0.57
CA LEU A 54 8.32 3.77 -1.86
C LEU A 54 8.30 5.27 -1.68
N ILE A 55 9.10 5.97 -2.48
CA ILE A 55 9.03 7.42 -2.63
C ILE A 55 8.61 7.72 -4.06
N ILE A 56 7.60 8.58 -4.22
CA ILE A 56 7.09 9.05 -5.51
C ILE A 56 7.20 10.57 -5.56
N SER A 57 7.70 11.13 -6.66
CA SER A 57 7.96 12.56 -6.80
C SER A 57 7.85 13.01 -8.24
N ASP A 58 7.44 14.27 -8.46
CA ASP A 58 7.55 14.97 -9.74
C ASP A 58 8.95 15.55 -9.99
N LYS A 59 9.89 15.35 -9.06
CA LYS A 59 11.29 15.78 -9.16
C LYS A 59 12.24 14.62 -8.89
N PRO A 60 13.48 14.67 -9.36
CA PRO A 60 14.48 13.66 -9.04
C PRO A 60 14.60 13.39 -7.55
N ILE A 61 14.70 12.12 -7.18
CA ILE A 61 14.76 11.65 -5.80
C ILE A 61 16.23 11.45 -5.43
N ASN A 62 16.76 12.26 -4.53
CA ASN A 62 18.17 12.22 -4.11
C ASN A 62 18.45 11.27 -2.94
N SER A 63 17.40 10.82 -2.22
CA SER A 63 17.53 9.86 -1.12
C SER A 63 16.52 8.75 -1.29
N PRO A 64 16.93 7.48 -1.22
CA PRO A 64 16.02 6.34 -1.38
C PRO A 64 15.11 6.10 -0.15
N THR A 65 15.34 6.81 0.94
CA THR A 65 14.59 6.65 2.19
C THR A 65 14.25 8.00 2.81
N THR A 66 13.18 8.02 3.61
CA THR A 66 12.78 9.16 4.44
C THR A 66 12.58 8.69 5.87
N ARG A 67 12.84 9.56 6.86
CA ARG A 67 12.62 9.23 8.26
C ARG A 67 11.14 9.01 8.58
N TYR A 68 10.29 9.91 8.10
CA TYR A 68 8.85 9.87 8.34
C TYR A 68 8.10 9.56 7.05
N LYS A 69 7.01 8.81 7.18
CA LYS A 69 6.16 8.37 6.07
C LYS A 69 4.86 9.16 6.04
N ASP A 70 4.41 9.49 4.84
CA ASP A 70 3.09 10.08 4.62
C ASP A 70 2.00 9.02 4.76
N ILE A 71 2.28 7.80 4.29
CA ILE A 71 1.35 6.67 4.35
C ILE A 71 2.07 5.46 4.96
N LEU A 72 1.47 4.86 5.98
CA LEU A 72 1.89 3.60 6.59
C LEU A 72 0.81 2.55 6.41
N ILE A 73 1.17 1.41 5.84
CA ILE A 73 0.27 0.27 5.63
C ILE A 73 0.81 -0.92 6.43
N CYS A 74 -0.01 -1.44 7.35
CA CYS A 74 0.38 -2.56 8.19
C CYS A 74 -0.55 -3.76 8.01
N PHE A 75 0.02 -4.86 7.54
CA PHE A 75 -0.65 -6.16 7.41
C PHE A 75 -0.44 -7.07 8.61
N PHE A 76 0.05 -6.53 9.74
CA PHE A 76 0.28 -7.30 10.95
C PHE A 76 0.47 -6.39 12.17
N GLN A 77 0.11 -6.86 13.36
CA GLN A 77 0.20 -6.06 14.59
C GLN A 77 1.64 -5.63 14.89
N SER A 78 2.63 -6.55 14.82
CA SER A 78 4.03 -6.20 15.10
C SER A 78 4.59 -5.18 14.10
N ALA A 79 4.09 -5.16 12.87
CA ALA A 79 4.47 -4.13 11.90
C ALA A 79 3.97 -2.73 12.33
N LEU A 80 2.74 -2.64 12.84
CA LEU A 80 2.23 -1.40 13.40
C LEU A 80 3.05 -0.96 14.62
N ASP A 81 3.28 -1.86 15.57
CA ASP A 81 4.00 -1.57 16.81
C ASP A 81 5.42 -1.05 16.51
N LYS A 82 6.07 -1.62 15.50
CA LYS A 82 7.43 -1.26 15.09
C LYS A 82 7.52 0.06 14.33
N TYR A 83 6.58 0.34 13.43
CA TYR A 83 6.72 1.42 12.47
C TYR A 83 5.81 2.63 12.70
N LEU A 84 4.88 2.56 13.66
CA LEU A 84 3.95 3.65 13.92
C LEU A 84 4.64 4.98 14.22
N SER A 85 5.74 4.95 14.95
CA SER A 85 6.54 6.15 15.29
C SER A 85 7.17 6.83 14.07
N THR A 86 7.16 6.16 12.91
CA THR A 86 7.65 6.71 11.65
C THR A 86 6.55 7.34 10.79
N LEU A 87 5.28 7.24 11.20
CA LEU A 87 4.18 7.91 10.52
C LEU A 87 4.15 9.39 10.92
N LYS A 88 3.92 10.27 9.95
CA LYS A 88 3.69 11.69 10.21
C LYS A 88 2.37 11.86 10.99
N LYS A 89 2.27 12.88 11.82
CA LYS A 89 1.04 13.21 12.57
C LYS A 89 -0.15 13.48 11.65
N THR A 90 0.10 14.12 10.50
CA THR A 90 -0.88 14.36 9.43
C THR A 90 -0.91 13.23 8.39
N GLY A 91 -0.32 12.09 8.68
CA GLY A 91 -0.22 10.98 7.76
C GLY A 91 -1.45 10.10 7.74
N ILE A 92 -1.39 9.05 6.92
CA ILE A 92 -2.45 8.06 6.74
C ILE A 92 -1.97 6.70 7.23
N LEU A 93 -2.69 6.11 8.16
CA LEU A 93 -2.53 4.72 8.58
C LEU A 93 -3.60 3.84 7.92
N ILE A 94 -3.17 2.82 7.18
CA ILE A 94 -4.06 1.81 6.60
C ILE A 94 -3.75 0.47 7.25
N VAL A 95 -4.75 -0.19 7.81
CA VAL A 95 -4.60 -1.49 8.46
C VAL A 95 -5.72 -2.45 8.05
N ASP A 96 -5.41 -3.73 8.08
CA ASP A 96 -6.44 -4.77 8.00
C ASP A 96 -6.93 -5.09 9.42
N PRO A 97 -8.20 -4.83 9.76
CA PRO A 97 -8.73 -5.01 11.13
C PRO A 97 -8.70 -6.47 11.60
N LYS A 98 -8.61 -7.43 10.68
CA LYS A 98 -8.44 -8.85 11.01
C LYS A 98 -7.03 -9.18 11.51
N LEU A 99 -6.04 -8.38 11.12
CA LEU A 99 -4.62 -8.63 11.37
C LEU A 99 -4.00 -7.63 12.35
N VAL A 100 -4.60 -6.46 12.48
CA VAL A 100 -4.20 -5.38 13.40
C VAL A 100 -5.40 -5.04 14.27
N THR A 101 -5.37 -5.47 15.52
CA THR A 101 -6.51 -5.40 16.44
C THR A 101 -6.36 -4.31 17.50
N LYS A 102 -5.15 -3.80 17.68
CA LYS A 102 -4.85 -2.77 18.69
C LYS A 102 -4.16 -1.58 18.02
N ILE A 103 -4.86 -0.46 17.94
CA ILE A 103 -4.33 0.79 17.42
C ILE A 103 -4.30 1.78 18.58
N PRO A 104 -3.12 2.29 18.99
CA PRO A 104 -3.06 3.32 20.03
C PRO A 104 -3.67 4.63 19.53
N PRO A 105 -4.08 5.54 20.41
CA PRO A 105 -4.52 6.88 20.02
C PRO A 105 -3.41 7.61 19.24
N ILE A 106 -3.73 8.09 18.05
CA ILE A 106 -2.84 8.87 17.18
C ILE A 106 -3.58 10.02 16.51
N GLU A 107 -2.85 11.03 16.07
CA GLU A 107 -3.42 12.18 15.34
C GLU A 107 -3.63 11.89 13.84
N ALA A 108 -2.96 10.88 13.30
CA ALA A 108 -3.04 10.51 11.89
C ALA A 108 -4.42 9.96 11.51
N ASN A 109 -4.80 10.10 10.24
CA ASN A 109 -6.02 9.52 9.71
C ASN A 109 -5.91 7.99 9.63
N ILE A 110 -6.88 7.28 10.22
CA ILE A 110 -6.86 5.82 10.31
C ILE A 110 -7.96 5.23 9.42
N TYR A 111 -7.55 4.33 8.52
CA TYR A 111 -8.47 3.56 7.68
C TYR A 111 -8.31 2.07 7.94
N GLN A 112 -9.42 1.44 8.33
CA GLN A 112 -9.50 0.00 8.54
C GLN A 112 -10.10 -0.65 7.29
N VAL A 113 -9.25 -1.25 6.47
CA VAL A 113 -9.63 -1.90 5.20
C VAL A 113 -9.76 -3.40 5.42
N PRO A 114 -10.94 -4.02 5.25
CA PRO A 114 -11.16 -5.45 5.48
C PRO A 114 -10.58 -6.31 4.34
N ALA A 115 -9.29 -6.12 4.06
CA ALA A 115 -8.62 -6.66 2.89
C ALA A 115 -8.54 -8.18 2.89
N THR A 116 -8.18 -8.79 4.02
CA THR A 116 -8.11 -10.25 4.15
C THR A 116 -9.48 -10.89 3.99
N GLU A 117 -10.52 -10.32 4.59
CA GLU A 117 -11.88 -10.86 4.49
C GLU A 117 -12.39 -10.77 3.05
N THR A 118 -12.20 -9.62 2.40
CA THR A 118 -12.58 -9.39 1.01
C THR A 118 -11.85 -10.37 0.08
N ALA A 119 -10.55 -10.53 0.24
CA ALA A 119 -9.77 -11.47 -0.57
C ALA A 119 -10.19 -12.93 -0.38
N ILE A 120 -10.56 -13.34 0.84
CA ILE A 120 -11.09 -14.68 1.12
C ILE A 120 -12.45 -14.88 0.41
N LYS A 121 -13.37 -13.90 0.48
CA LYS A 121 -14.65 -13.95 -0.23
C LYS A 121 -14.48 -14.07 -1.75
N LEU A 122 -13.42 -13.49 -2.30
CA LEU A 122 -13.05 -13.60 -3.71
C LEU A 122 -12.34 -14.93 -4.06
N GLY A 123 -12.03 -15.76 -3.06
CA GLY A 123 -11.41 -17.07 -3.23
C GLY A 123 -9.88 -17.12 -3.16
N ASN A 124 -9.22 -16.01 -2.85
CA ASN A 124 -7.75 -16.00 -2.72
C ASN A 124 -7.23 -15.01 -1.67
N ARG A 125 -6.97 -15.51 -0.46
CA ARG A 125 -6.44 -14.70 0.65
C ARG A 125 -5.18 -13.88 0.29
N ILE A 126 -4.33 -14.39 -0.60
CA ILE A 126 -3.08 -13.71 -0.99
C ILE A 126 -3.37 -12.39 -1.71
N ALA A 127 -4.52 -12.25 -2.36
CA ALA A 127 -4.92 -11.02 -3.04
C ALA A 127 -5.32 -9.86 -2.11
N ALA A 128 -5.19 -10.00 -0.79
CA ALA A 128 -5.47 -8.93 0.18
C ALA A 128 -4.62 -7.67 -0.08
N ASN A 129 -3.38 -7.83 -0.52
CA ASN A 129 -2.53 -6.71 -0.92
C ASN A 129 -3.13 -5.91 -2.10
N MET A 130 -3.84 -6.56 -3.03
CA MET A 130 -4.50 -5.88 -4.15
C MET A 130 -5.72 -5.08 -3.69
N VAL A 131 -6.47 -5.58 -2.70
CA VAL A 131 -7.56 -4.81 -2.07
C VAL A 131 -7.01 -3.52 -1.47
N VAL A 132 -5.91 -3.61 -0.72
CA VAL A 132 -5.27 -2.42 -0.14
C VAL A 132 -4.73 -1.48 -1.22
N LEU A 133 -4.17 -1.99 -2.32
CA LEU A 133 -3.72 -1.16 -3.43
C LEU A 133 -4.88 -0.42 -4.11
N GLY A 134 -6.02 -1.07 -4.28
CA GLY A 134 -7.23 -0.45 -4.81
C GLY A 134 -7.73 0.69 -3.93
N PHE A 135 -7.73 0.48 -2.61
CA PHE A 135 -8.05 1.52 -1.65
C PHE A 135 -7.03 2.66 -1.66
N LEU A 136 -5.75 2.31 -1.63
CA LEU A 136 -4.63 3.26 -1.52
C LEU A 136 -4.56 4.23 -2.72
N GLN A 137 -4.93 3.79 -3.93
CA GLN A 137 -4.82 4.63 -5.13
C GLN A 137 -5.62 5.95 -5.00
N LYS A 138 -6.67 5.99 -4.17
CA LYS A 138 -7.45 7.19 -3.89
C LYS A 138 -6.61 8.33 -3.29
N PHE A 139 -5.57 7.99 -2.53
CA PHE A 139 -4.68 8.91 -1.82
C PHE A 139 -3.45 9.32 -2.63
N ILE A 140 -3.22 8.75 -3.82
CA ILE A 140 -2.00 8.99 -4.60
C ILE A 140 -2.36 9.64 -5.93
N ASN A 141 -2.40 10.96 -5.97
CA ASN A 141 -2.73 11.74 -7.18
C ASN A 141 -1.80 11.50 -8.38
N MET A 142 -0.59 11.01 -8.11
CA MET A 142 0.41 10.70 -9.15
C MET A 142 0.14 9.37 -9.86
N ILE A 143 -0.80 8.57 -9.37
CA ILE A 143 -1.16 7.27 -9.95
C ILE A 143 -2.65 7.29 -10.32
N ASN A 144 -2.99 6.98 -11.57
CA ASN A 144 -4.38 6.75 -11.91
C ASN A 144 -4.76 5.27 -11.80
N LYS A 145 -6.05 5.02 -11.64
CA LYS A 145 -6.61 3.67 -11.50
C LYS A 145 -6.25 2.76 -12.67
N GLU A 146 -6.34 3.27 -13.89
CA GLU A 146 -6.13 2.46 -15.09
C GLU A 146 -4.65 2.08 -15.29
N ASP A 147 -3.73 2.99 -14.95
CA ASP A 147 -2.29 2.67 -14.98
C ASP A 147 -1.98 1.54 -14.00
N LEU A 148 -2.51 1.60 -12.77
CA LEU A 148 -2.27 0.57 -11.77
C LEU A 148 -2.90 -0.77 -12.15
N ARG A 149 -4.13 -0.76 -12.71
CA ARG A 149 -4.76 -1.97 -13.28
C ARG A 149 -3.91 -2.59 -14.39
N GLY A 150 -3.42 -1.76 -15.31
CA GLY A 150 -2.56 -2.21 -16.41
C GLY A 150 -1.23 -2.79 -15.92
N VAL A 151 -0.64 -2.21 -14.87
CA VAL A 151 0.58 -2.74 -14.23
C VAL A 151 0.29 -4.08 -13.55
N ILE A 152 -0.79 -4.20 -12.77
CA ILE A 152 -1.21 -5.46 -12.15
C ILE A 152 -1.32 -6.56 -13.23
N ALA A 153 -2.07 -6.28 -14.31
CA ALA A 153 -2.27 -7.23 -15.39
C ALA A 153 -0.97 -7.66 -16.10
N SER A 154 0.03 -6.77 -16.17
CA SER A 154 1.31 -7.06 -16.84
C SER A 154 2.34 -7.77 -15.94
N MET A 155 2.28 -7.60 -14.63
CA MET A 155 3.32 -8.07 -13.70
C MET A 155 2.92 -9.32 -12.90
N VAL A 156 1.61 -9.62 -12.78
CA VAL A 156 1.20 -10.85 -12.10
C VAL A 156 1.10 -12.02 -13.08
N PRO A 157 1.33 -13.27 -12.63
CA PRO A 157 1.19 -14.45 -13.50
C PRO A 157 -0.23 -14.53 -14.10
N LYS A 158 -0.32 -14.91 -15.37
CA LYS A 158 -1.57 -14.93 -16.16
C LYS A 158 -2.75 -15.58 -15.43
N LYS A 159 -2.53 -16.71 -14.76
CA LYS A 159 -3.57 -17.43 -14.00
C LYS A 159 -4.17 -16.65 -12.82
N PHE A 160 -3.48 -15.60 -12.35
CA PHE A 160 -3.93 -14.80 -11.20
C PHE A 160 -4.42 -13.39 -11.59
N ILE A 161 -4.33 -12.99 -12.87
CA ILE A 161 -4.74 -11.64 -13.29
C ILE A 161 -6.17 -11.33 -12.87
N ASN A 162 -7.12 -12.21 -13.22
CA ASN A 162 -8.54 -11.97 -12.94
C ASN A 162 -8.82 -11.77 -11.45
N ILE A 163 -8.28 -12.64 -10.59
CA ILE A 163 -8.52 -12.55 -9.14
C ILE A 163 -7.87 -11.31 -8.53
N ASN A 164 -6.67 -10.93 -9.00
CA ASN A 164 -5.98 -9.74 -8.51
C ASN A 164 -6.69 -8.45 -8.95
N LEU A 165 -7.20 -8.38 -10.18
CA LEU A 165 -7.99 -7.24 -10.65
C LEU A 165 -9.32 -7.12 -9.90
N LYS A 166 -10.03 -8.23 -9.66
CA LYS A 166 -11.25 -8.22 -8.82
C LYS A 166 -10.98 -7.73 -7.41
N ALA A 167 -9.86 -8.15 -6.81
CA ALA A 167 -9.47 -7.72 -5.48
C ALA A 167 -9.11 -6.22 -5.46
N PHE A 168 -8.40 -5.75 -6.47
CA PHE A 168 -8.09 -4.33 -6.65
C PHE A 168 -9.38 -3.49 -6.78
N ASP A 169 -10.32 -3.91 -7.65
CA ASP A 169 -11.59 -3.21 -7.84
C ASP A 169 -12.43 -3.16 -6.56
N ALA A 170 -12.44 -4.24 -5.77
CA ALA A 170 -13.12 -4.26 -4.48
C ALA A 170 -12.54 -3.21 -3.51
N GLY A 171 -11.22 -3.01 -3.52
CA GLY A 171 -10.57 -1.96 -2.74
C GLY A 171 -10.92 -0.55 -3.22
N VAL A 172 -11.02 -0.35 -4.53
CA VAL A 172 -11.45 0.92 -5.13
C VAL A 172 -12.88 1.25 -4.69
N HIS A 173 -13.82 0.31 -4.82
CA HIS A 173 -15.21 0.52 -4.38
C HIS A 173 -15.29 0.84 -2.89
N PHE A 174 -14.51 0.14 -2.07
CA PHE A 174 -14.47 0.42 -0.63
C PHE A 174 -14.01 1.87 -0.32
N ALA A 175 -13.06 2.41 -1.10
CA ALA A 175 -12.63 3.80 -0.95
C ALA A 175 -13.70 4.80 -1.45
N GLU A 176 -14.44 4.44 -2.50
CA GLU A 176 -15.55 5.24 -3.01
C GLU A 176 -16.71 5.30 -2.00
N ASP A 177 -17.07 4.16 -1.39
CA ASP A 177 -18.15 4.07 -0.38
C ASP A 177 -17.89 4.88 0.89
N LEU A 178 -16.61 5.12 1.24
CA LEU A 178 -16.24 5.94 2.40
C LEU A 178 -16.31 7.46 2.12
N GLU A 179 -16.69 7.87 0.92
CA GLU A 179 -16.77 9.29 0.51
C GLU A 179 -15.48 10.08 0.83
N ILE A 180 -14.33 9.42 0.80
CA ILE A 180 -13.05 10.03 1.11
C ILE A 180 -12.79 11.17 0.12
N THR A 181 -12.65 12.39 0.63
CA THR A 181 -12.33 13.58 -0.16
C THR A 181 -10.84 13.87 -0.12
N MET A 182 -10.37 14.69 -1.08
CA MET A 182 -8.98 15.15 -1.12
C MET A 182 -8.62 16.08 0.04
N GLU A 183 -9.61 16.68 0.69
CA GLU A 183 -9.46 17.54 1.87
C GLU A 183 -9.05 16.72 3.11
N ASP A 184 -9.42 15.44 3.14
CA ASP A 184 -9.02 14.50 4.21
C ASP A 184 -7.53 14.13 4.17
N ILE A 185 -6.82 14.55 3.12
CA ILE A 185 -5.43 14.13 2.86
C ILE A 185 -4.41 15.25 3.18
N GLY A 186 -4.86 16.45 3.54
CA GLY A 186 -4.14 17.61 4.11
C GLY A 186 -2.74 17.91 3.52
#